data_e8d0e65f2cde59c6ce25fbdd1d761971
#
_entry.id   e8d0e65f2cde59c6ce25fbdd1d761971
#
_cell.length_a   1.000
_cell.length_b   1.000
_cell.length_c   1.000
_cell.angle_alpha   90.00
_cell.angle_beta   90.00
_cell.angle_gamma   90.00
#
_symmetry.space_group_name_H-M   'P 1'
#
loop_
_entity.id
_entity.type
_entity.pdbx_description
1 polymer ?
#
loop_
_entity_poly.entity_id
_entity_poly.type
_entity_poly.pdbx_seq_one_letter_code
_entity_poly.pdbx_strand_id
1 'polypeptide(L)'
;QCFGKVVPETPKSPVLSPQAMQWRLFTALDPQKLPQDDIYQILHRYLERTPQPLVGRWQLAGRIAEVFGYYRTYRRDWLAAWHQGQLISKKTTLDNGQKIEKPPYRHQEWQAALWQQLFAEEHHQQGHLLMAFYEQLQKHPELIKKLPPKLAVFTTVRLPPNELDFFRVLSEFIEISFY
;
A
#
# COMPACT_ATOMS: atom_id res chain seq x y z
N GLN A 1 -7.55 -15.49 -8.55
CA GLN A 1 -8.07 -16.88 -8.68
C GLN A 1 -7.06 -17.94 -8.24
N CYS A 2 -5.75 -17.79 -8.54
CA CYS A 2 -4.73 -18.76 -8.11
C CYS A 2 -4.60 -18.85 -6.58
N PHE A 3 -4.64 -17.72 -5.86
CA PHE A 3 -4.55 -17.71 -4.40
C PHE A 3 -5.62 -18.56 -3.73
N GLY A 4 -6.89 -18.42 -4.12
CA GLY A 4 -7.99 -19.16 -3.52
C GLY A 4 -7.97 -20.68 -3.76
N LYS A 5 -7.16 -21.14 -4.71
CA LYS A 5 -6.93 -22.57 -4.95
C LYS A 5 -5.87 -23.16 -4.04
N VAL A 6 -4.92 -22.33 -3.60
CA VAL A 6 -3.74 -22.74 -2.82
C VAL A 6 -3.89 -22.34 -1.35
N VAL A 7 -4.49 -21.19 -1.08
CA VAL A 7 -4.77 -20.69 0.28
C VAL A 7 -6.29 -20.64 0.48
N PRO A 8 -6.91 -21.69 1.04
CA PRO A 8 -8.37 -21.78 1.20
C PRO A 8 -8.96 -20.69 2.09
N GLU A 9 -8.18 -20.23 3.08
CA GLU A 9 -8.55 -19.16 4.01
C GLU A 9 -8.23 -17.77 3.49
N THR A 10 -8.14 -17.60 2.16
CA THR A 10 -7.95 -16.28 1.58
C THR A 10 -9.03 -15.33 2.11
N PRO A 11 -8.66 -14.28 2.86
CA PRO A 11 -9.65 -13.36 3.41
C PRO A 11 -10.56 -12.84 2.30
N LYS A 12 -11.85 -12.94 2.49
CA LYS A 12 -12.85 -12.31 1.61
C LYS A 12 -12.86 -10.78 1.76
N SER A 13 -11.83 -10.23 2.41
CA SER A 13 -11.69 -8.79 2.57
C SER A 13 -11.61 -8.15 1.19
N PRO A 14 -12.51 -7.20 0.89
CA PRO A 14 -12.48 -6.54 -0.40
C PRO A 14 -11.10 -5.90 -0.57
N VAL A 15 -10.49 -6.14 -1.73
CA VAL A 15 -9.29 -5.41 -2.13
C VAL A 15 -9.58 -3.94 -1.89
N LEU A 16 -8.70 -3.24 -1.15
CA LEU A 16 -8.79 -1.80 -0.94
C LEU A 16 -8.76 -1.09 -2.31
N SER A 17 -9.93 -0.95 -2.91
CA SER A 17 -10.06 -0.21 -4.18
C SER A 17 -9.83 1.29 -3.92
N PRO A 18 -9.39 2.06 -4.93
CA PRO A 18 -9.24 3.50 -4.81
C PRO A 18 -10.53 4.18 -4.30
N GLN A 19 -11.69 3.72 -4.75
CA GLN A 19 -12.99 4.24 -4.32
C GLN A 19 -13.27 3.92 -2.85
N ALA A 20 -13.00 2.69 -2.40
CA ALA A 20 -13.18 2.32 -1.00
C ALA A 20 -12.26 3.15 -0.09
N MET A 21 -11.02 3.38 -0.51
CA MET A 21 -10.09 4.26 0.21
C MET A 21 -10.59 5.70 0.26
N GLN A 22 -11.09 6.24 -0.85
CA GLN A 22 -11.63 7.59 -0.92
C GLN A 22 -12.82 7.77 0.02
N TRP A 23 -13.75 6.80 0.10
CA TRP A 23 -14.90 6.88 1.01
C TRP A 23 -14.48 6.84 2.48
N ARG A 24 -13.54 5.98 2.86
CA ARG A 24 -13.02 5.94 4.24
C ARG A 24 -12.32 7.25 4.61
N LEU A 25 -11.49 7.78 3.71
CA LEU A 25 -10.83 9.07 3.89
C LEU A 25 -11.84 10.21 3.97
N PHE A 26 -12.86 10.24 3.11
CA PHE A 26 -13.92 11.23 3.18
C PHE A 26 -14.61 11.24 4.54
N THR A 27 -14.83 10.06 5.14
CA THR A 27 -15.42 9.95 6.48
C THR A 27 -14.46 10.41 7.57
N ALA A 28 -13.17 10.06 7.47
CA ALA A 28 -12.16 10.43 8.46
C ALA A 28 -11.79 11.93 8.42
N LEU A 29 -11.86 12.54 7.23
CA LEU A 29 -11.64 13.98 7.03
C LEU A 29 -12.84 14.86 7.42
N ASP A 30 -13.85 14.29 8.06
CA ASP A 30 -14.92 15.09 8.65
C ASP A 30 -14.32 16.03 9.71
N PRO A 31 -14.52 17.37 9.63
CA PRO A 31 -13.96 18.29 10.61
C PRO A 31 -14.30 17.99 12.06
N GLN A 32 -15.44 17.30 12.29
CA GLN A 32 -15.85 16.87 13.64
C GLN A 32 -15.15 15.60 14.10
N LYS A 33 -14.55 14.82 13.20
CA LYS A 33 -13.88 13.55 13.48
C LYS A 33 -12.37 13.64 13.36
N LEU A 34 -11.87 14.57 12.55
CA LEU A 34 -10.44 14.78 12.34
C LEU A 34 -9.83 15.31 13.65
N PRO A 35 -8.79 14.65 14.23
CA PRO A 35 -8.18 15.09 15.45
C PRO A 35 -7.65 16.53 15.37
N GLN A 36 -7.68 17.24 16.50
CA GLN A 36 -7.23 18.65 16.59
C GLN A 36 -5.72 18.77 16.84
N ASP A 37 -4.96 17.69 16.66
CA ASP A 37 -3.52 17.66 16.84
C ASP A 37 -2.80 18.50 15.78
N ASP A 38 -1.64 19.03 16.14
CA ASP A 38 -0.82 19.90 15.29
C ASP A 38 -0.48 19.26 13.93
N ILE A 39 -0.33 17.94 13.89
CA ILE A 39 -0.04 17.22 12.64
C ILE A 39 -1.15 17.36 11.59
N TYR A 40 -2.42 17.55 12.02
CA TYR A 40 -3.58 17.68 11.13
C TYR A 40 -3.95 19.12 10.80
N GLN A 41 -3.31 20.13 11.36
CA GLN A 41 -3.64 21.54 11.15
C GLN A 41 -3.65 21.96 9.67
N ILE A 42 -2.79 21.36 8.84
CA ILE A 42 -2.76 21.65 7.42
C ILE A 42 -4.04 21.18 6.74
N LEU A 43 -4.60 20.05 7.16
CA LEU A 43 -5.85 19.50 6.64
C LEU A 43 -7.04 20.36 7.09
N HIS A 44 -7.08 20.75 8.37
CA HIS A 44 -8.10 21.66 8.91
C HIS A 44 -8.13 22.97 8.13
N ARG A 45 -6.98 23.63 7.97
CA ARG A 45 -6.87 24.89 7.20
C ARG A 45 -7.30 24.74 5.75
N TYR A 46 -7.03 23.61 5.12
CA TYR A 46 -7.49 23.36 3.76
C TYR A 46 -9.01 23.24 3.70
N LEU A 47 -9.61 22.46 4.61
CA LEU A 47 -11.05 22.23 4.65
C LEU A 47 -11.84 23.51 4.97
N GLU A 48 -11.34 24.32 5.89
CA GLU A 48 -11.94 25.63 6.26
C GLU A 48 -11.94 26.64 5.12
N ARG A 49 -10.90 26.65 4.29
CA ARG A 49 -10.76 27.59 3.18
C ARG A 49 -11.51 27.18 1.92
N THR A 50 -12.04 25.97 1.88
CA THR A 50 -12.71 25.46 0.70
C THR A 50 -14.13 26.02 0.60
N PRO A 51 -14.51 26.72 -0.50
CA PRO A 51 -15.82 27.37 -0.64
C PRO A 51 -17.00 26.41 -0.59
N GLN A 52 -16.76 25.16 -1.01
CA GLN A 52 -17.75 24.07 -0.99
C GLN A 52 -17.25 22.92 -0.12
N PRO A 53 -17.51 22.94 1.20
CA PRO A 53 -16.87 22.03 2.16
C PRO A 53 -16.97 20.53 1.81
N LEU A 54 -18.15 20.05 1.39
CA LEU A 54 -18.35 18.65 1.04
C LEU A 54 -17.57 18.26 -0.24
N VAL A 55 -17.59 19.13 -1.25
CA VAL A 55 -16.88 18.89 -2.52
C VAL A 55 -15.38 18.91 -2.28
N GLY A 56 -14.87 19.90 -1.55
CA GLY A 56 -13.45 19.99 -1.22
C GLY A 56 -12.96 18.82 -0.40
N ARG A 57 -13.74 18.37 0.60
CA ARG A 57 -13.46 17.17 1.38
C ARG A 57 -13.40 15.92 0.50
N TRP A 58 -14.34 15.76 -0.43
CA TRP A 58 -14.35 14.66 -1.38
C TRP A 58 -13.13 14.66 -2.32
N GLN A 59 -12.78 15.83 -2.86
CA GLN A 59 -11.60 16.00 -3.71
C GLN A 59 -10.30 15.71 -2.95
N LEU A 60 -10.18 16.22 -1.72
CA LEU A 60 -9.02 15.94 -0.85
C LEU A 60 -8.89 14.45 -0.56
N ALA A 61 -10.00 13.79 -0.20
CA ALA A 61 -10.04 12.35 0.03
C ALA A 61 -9.59 11.56 -1.20
N GLY A 62 -10.00 11.97 -2.40
CA GLY A 62 -9.57 11.37 -3.66
C GLY A 62 -8.08 11.51 -3.88
N ARG A 63 -7.52 12.70 -3.64
CA ARG A 63 -6.08 12.95 -3.79
C ARG A 63 -5.24 12.14 -2.80
N ILE A 64 -5.68 12.04 -1.56
CA ILE A 64 -4.99 11.21 -0.56
C ILE A 64 -5.09 9.73 -0.94
N ALA A 65 -6.24 9.26 -1.43
CA ALA A 65 -6.42 7.88 -1.89
C ALA A 65 -5.48 7.53 -3.06
N GLU A 66 -5.31 8.44 -4.02
CA GLU A 66 -4.34 8.29 -5.13
C GLU A 66 -2.91 8.14 -4.60
N VAL A 67 -2.50 9.02 -3.67
CA VAL A 67 -1.16 8.99 -3.06
C VAL A 67 -0.93 7.69 -2.29
N PHE A 68 -1.90 7.26 -1.49
CA PHE A 68 -1.80 5.99 -0.78
C PHE A 68 -1.81 4.78 -1.71
N GLY A 69 -2.55 4.84 -2.81
CA GLY A 69 -2.49 3.85 -3.88
C GLY A 69 -1.08 3.74 -4.48
N TYR A 70 -0.45 4.90 -4.75
CA TYR A 70 0.94 4.96 -5.20
C TYR A 70 1.91 4.36 -4.16
N TYR A 71 1.77 4.68 -2.87
CA TYR A 71 2.62 4.11 -1.83
C TYR A 71 2.45 2.60 -1.71
N ARG A 72 1.24 2.07 -1.82
CA ARG A 72 0.99 0.63 -1.85
C ARG A 72 1.71 -0.07 -3.01
N THR A 73 1.84 0.62 -4.12
CA THR A 73 2.45 0.07 -5.34
C THR A 73 3.98 0.20 -5.32
N TYR A 74 4.50 1.36 -4.91
CA TYR A 74 5.92 1.69 -5.12
C TYR A 74 6.70 1.97 -3.84
N ARG A 75 6.04 2.18 -2.70
CA ARG A 75 6.66 2.59 -1.44
C ARG A 75 6.17 1.74 -0.26
N ARG A 76 6.20 0.44 -0.44
CA ARG A 76 5.88 -0.51 0.65
C ARG A 76 6.80 -0.37 1.85
N ASP A 77 8.06 0.01 1.60
CA ASP A 77 9.03 0.35 2.62
C ASP A 77 8.50 1.43 3.58
N TRP A 78 7.84 2.47 3.05
CA TRP A 78 7.23 3.52 3.85
C TRP A 78 6.06 3.00 4.68
N LEU A 79 5.17 2.24 4.06
CA LEU A 79 4.00 1.71 4.74
C LEU A 79 4.37 0.72 5.85
N ALA A 80 5.42 -0.08 5.65
CA ALA A 80 5.96 -0.98 6.66
C ALA A 80 6.59 -0.21 7.85
N ALA A 81 7.35 0.84 7.57
CA ALA A 81 7.90 1.70 8.62
C ALA A 81 6.78 2.43 9.41
N TRP A 82 5.78 2.97 8.71
CA TRP A 82 4.64 3.62 9.35
C TRP A 82 3.84 2.64 10.22
N HIS A 83 3.68 1.38 9.80
CA HIS A 83 3.04 0.35 10.60
C HIS A 83 3.80 0.11 11.93
N GLN A 84 5.13 0.28 11.92
CA GLN A 84 5.98 0.21 13.12
C GLN A 84 6.07 1.54 13.90
N GLY A 85 5.32 2.56 13.51
CA GLY A 85 5.36 3.88 14.12
C GLY A 85 6.61 4.71 13.76
N GLN A 86 7.35 4.31 12.72
CA GLN A 86 8.57 4.99 12.29
C GLN A 86 8.30 5.89 11.09
N LEU A 87 8.84 7.10 11.11
CA LEU A 87 8.84 8.01 9.97
C LEU A 87 10.11 7.80 9.12
N ILE A 88 9.95 7.96 7.82
CA ILE A 88 11.07 7.82 6.88
C ILE A 88 11.91 9.08 6.88
N SER A 89 13.17 8.94 7.19
CA SER A 89 14.18 9.98 7.04
C SER A 89 14.90 9.87 5.70
N LYS A 90 15.37 10.99 5.18
CA LYS A 90 16.17 11.03 3.95
C LYS A 90 17.64 10.87 4.29
N LYS A 91 18.21 9.70 3.98
CA LYS A 91 19.66 9.50 4.06
C LYS A 91 20.33 10.19 2.87
N THR A 92 21.26 11.09 3.15
CA THR A 92 22.06 11.78 2.13
C THR A 92 23.54 11.49 2.43
N THR A 93 24.30 11.10 1.40
CA THR A 93 25.77 11.01 1.50
C THR A 93 26.35 12.34 1.07
N LEU A 94 27.17 12.95 1.89
CA LEU A 94 27.94 14.15 1.55
C LEU A 94 29.12 13.78 0.65
N ASP A 95 29.71 14.78 -0.05
CA ASP A 95 30.84 14.59 -0.94
C ASP A 95 32.09 13.99 -0.24
N ASN A 96 32.19 14.15 1.08
CA ASN A 96 33.21 13.53 1.92
C ASN A 96 32.92 12.08 2.32
N GLY A 97 31.84 11.46 1.80
CA GLY A 97 31.44 10.10 2.12
C GLY A 97 30.63 9.96 3.43
N GLN A 98 30.48 11.03 4.20
CA GLN A 98 29.71 11.00 5.43
C GLN A 98 28.21 10.88 5.15
N LYS A 99 27.54 9.89 5.76
CA LYS A 99 26.08 9.74 5.69
C LYS A 99 25.43 10.61 6.76
N ILE A 100 24.58 11.52 6.34
CA ILE A 100 23.74 12.32 7.24
C ILE A 100 22.29 11.95 7.06
N GLU A 101 21.56 11.94 8.16
CA GLU A 101 20.11 11.72 8.18
C GLU A 101 19.43 13.10 8.22
N LYS A 102 18.64 13.39 7.19
CA LYS A 102 17.82 14.62 7.13
C LYS A 102 16.50 14.39 7.82
N PRO A 103 15.83 15.47 8.30
CA PRO A 103 14.49 15.37 8.89
C PRO A 103 13.54 14.57 8.01
N PRO A 104 12.50 13.97 8.60
CA PRO A 104 11.45 13.28 7.86
C PRO A 104 10.87 14.14 6.73
N TYR A 105 10.33 13.48 5.73
CA TYR A 105 9.64 14.20 4.65
C TYR A 105 8.51 15.04 5.22
N ARG A 106 8.42 16.29 4.76
CA ARG A 106 7.40 17.22 5.21
C ARG A 106 6.00 16.63 5.05
N HIS A 107 5.16 16.80 6.05
CA HIS A 107 3.78 16.29 6.09
C HIS A 107 3.64 14.77 6.10
N GLN A 108 4.67 14.05 6.46
CA GLN A 108 4.60 12.60 6.57
C GLN A 108 3.81 12.15 7.80
N GLU A 109 3.84 12.91 8.87
CA GLU A 109 3.24 12.58 10.17
C GLU A 109 1.73 12.33 10.03
N TRP A 110 0.98 13.25 9.45
CA TRP A 110 -0.47 13.08 9.28
C TRP A 110 -0.80 11.98 8.28
N GLN A 111 0.04 11.78 7.26
CA GLN A 111 -0.17 10.69 6.29
C GLN A 111 0.01 9.34 6.97
N ALA A 112 1.08 9.18 7.76
CA ALA A 112 1.34 7.97 8.54
C ALA A 112 0.20 7.67 9.52
N ALA A 113 -0.26 8.69 10.25
CA ALA A 113 -1.35 8.55 11.21
C ALA A 113 -2.68 8.14 10.54
N LEU A 114 -3.07 8.79 9.44
CA LEU A 114 -4.26 8.40 8.67
C LEU A 114 -4.13 7.00 8.07
N TRP A 115 -2.95 6.65 7.56
CA TRP A 115 -2.70 5.32 7.03
C TRP A 115 -2.85 4.26 8.11
N GLN A 116 -2.21 4.44 9.25
CA GLN A 116 -2.29 3.51 10.39
C GLN A 116 -3.74 3.32 10.86
N GLN A 117 -4.47 4.42 11.00
CA GLN A 117 -5.85 4.37 11.48
C GLN A 117 -6.80 3.67 10.51
N LEU A 118 -6.61 3.86 9.21
CA LEU A 118 -7.63 3.48 8.23
C LEU A 118 -7.30 2.20 7.43
N PHE A 119 -6.01 1.90 7.20
CA PHE A 119 -5.63 0.94 6.16
C PHE A 119 -4.51 -0.04 6.57
N ALA A 120 -3.80 0.21 7.68
CA ALA A 120 -2.60 -0.56 8.01
C ALA A 120 -2.91 -2.04 8.20
N GLU A 121 -4.01 -2.37 8.85
CA GLU A 121 -4.40 -3.75 9.12
C GLU A 121 -4.69 -4.54 7.83
N GLU A 122 -5.55 -4.00 6.96
CA GLU A 122 -5.85 -4.69 5.70
C GLU A 122 -4.64 -4.77 4.76
N HIS A 123 -3.77 -3.76 4.79
CA HIS A 123 -2.53 -3.80 4.01
C HIS A 123 -1.59 -4.88 4.54
N HIS A 124 -1.45 -5.00 5.84
CA HIS A 124 -0.64 -6.03 6.48
C HIS A 124 -1.14 -7.44 6.14
N GLN A 125 -2.45 -7.67 6.25
CA GLN A 125 -3.07 -8.95 5.89
C GLN A 125 -2.82 -9.32 4.41
N GLN A 126 -2.86 -8.35 3.49
CA GLN A 126 -2.55 -8.60 2.07
C GLN A 126 -1.07 -8.99 1.84
N GLY A 127 -0.14 -8.43 2.62
CA GLY A 127 1.27 -8.82 2.57
C GLY A 127 1.49 -10.28 2.99
N HIS A 128 0.77 -10.73 4.01
CA HIS A 128 0.85 -12.11 4.47
C HIS A 128 0.33 -13.14 3.47
N LEU A 129 -0.61 -12.77 2.60
CA LEU A 129 -1.16 -13.71 1.61
C LEU A 129 -0.11 -14.23 0.63
N LEU A 130 0.81 -13.39 0.18
CA LEU A 130 1.87 -13.83 -0.72
C LEU A 130 2.82 -14.81 -0.02
N MET A 131 3.19 -14.51 1.22
CA MET A 131 4.04 -15.41 2.01
C MET A 131 3.34 -16.73 2.31
N ALA A 132 2.08 -16.68 2.72
CA ALA A 132 1.27 -17.88 2.96
C ALA A 132 1.10 -18.73 1.68
N PHE A 133 0.93 -18.09 0.54
CA PHE A 133 0.87 -18.77 -0.75
C PHE A 133 2.17 -19.51 -1.07
N TYR A 134 3.31 -18.86 -0.90
CA TYR A 134 4.63 -19.45 -1.11
C TYR A 134 4.88 -20.63 -0.17
N GLU A 135 4.64 -20.44 1.12
CA GLU A 135 4.79 -21.50 2.13
C GLU A 135 3.90 -22.72 1.85
N GLN A 136 2.68 -22.49 1.43
CA GLN A 136 1.77 -23.58 1.08
C GLN A 136 2.27 -24.37 -0.13
N LEU A 137 2.78 -23.72 -1.16
CA LEU A 137 3.34 -24.42 -2.33
C LEU A 137 4.61 -25.20 -1.99
N GLN A 138 5.44 -24.69 -1.07
CA GLN A 138 6.62 -25.42 -0.60
C GLN A 138 6.26 -26.63 0.27
N LYS A 139 5.31 -26.48 1.18
CA LYS A 139 4.87 -27.55 2.09
C LYS A 139 4.03 -28.62 1.38
N HIS A 140 3.32 -28.25 0.33
CA HIS A 140 2.34 -29.07 -0.38
C HIS A 140 2.57 -29.04 -1.91
N PRO A 141 3.62 -29.73 -2.41
CA PRO A 141 3.96 -29.74 -3.83
C PRO A 141 2.81 -30.22 -4.75
N GLU A 142 1.88 -31.01 -4.22
CA GLU A 142 0.69 -31.44 -4.94
C GLU A 142 -0.23 -30.27 -5.36
N LEU A 143 -0.16 -29.13 -4.67
CA LEU A 143 -0.92 -27.93 -5.01
C LEU A 143 -0.40 -27.26 -6.30
N ILE A 144 0.85 -27.50 -6.68
CA ILE A 144 1.42 -26.97 -7.93
C ILE A 144 0.63 -27.47 -9.12
N LYS A 145 0.10 -28.71 -9.07
CA LYS A 145 -0.76 -29.28 -10.13
C LYS A 145 -2.07 -28.50 -10.34
N LYS A 146 -2.48 -27.68 -9.37
CA LYS A 146 -3.66 -26.79 -9.49
C LYS A 146 -3.34 -25.48 -10.21
N LEU A 147 -2.06 -25.17 -10.43
CA LEU A 147 -1.58 -24.02 -11.17
C LEU A 147 -1.44 -24.37 -12.66
N PRO A 148 -1.54 -23.39 -13.56
CA PRO A 148 -1.20 -23.61 -14.96
C PRO A 148 0.30 -23.93 -15.08
N PRO A 149 0.72 -24.89 -15.93
CA PRO A 149 2.13 -25.24 -16.06
C PRO A 149 2.98 -24.12 -16.66
N LYS A 150 2.35 -23.25 -17.43
CA LYS A 150 2.97 -22.10 -18.09
C LYS A 150 2.07 -20.87 -17.96
N LEU A 151 2.69 -19.71 -17.81
CA LEU A 151 2.03 -18.42 -17.79
C LEU A 151 2.74 -17.46 -18.74
N ALA A 152 2.01 -16.94 -19.71
CA ALA A 152 2.48 -15.87 -20.59
C ALA A 152 1.94 -14.52 -20.09
N VAL A 153 2.82 -13.59 -19.81
CA VAL A 153 2.50 -12.24 -19.34
C VAL A 153 2.79 -11.25 -20.46
N PHE A 154 1.74 -10.61 -20.98
CA PHE A 154 1.85 -9.57 -21.98
C PHE A 154 1.69 -8.22 -21.29
N THR A 155 2.70 -7.35 -21.40
CA THR A 155 2.65 -6.03 -20.82
C THR A 155 3.37 -4.99 -21.66
N THR A 156 2.73 -3.85 -21.86
CA THR A 156 3.31 -2.68 -22.54
C THR A 156 3.85 -1.64 -21.56
N VAL A 157 3.65 -1.87 -20.26
CA VAL A 157 4.07 -0.95 -19.18
C VAL A 157 4.99 -1.66 -18.20
N ARG A 158 5.76 -0.89 -17.44
CA ARG A 158 6.58 -1.45 -16.36
C ARG A 158 5.67 -2.01 -15.27
N LEU A 159 5.91 -3.27 -14.94
CA LEU A 159 5.23 -3.90 -13.81
C LEU A 159 5.68 -3.27 -12.48
N PRO A 160 4.74 -3.02 -11.57
CA PRO A 160 5.07 -2.59 -10.22
C PRO A 160 5.95 -3.62 -9.50
N PRO A 161 6.83 -3.20 -8.57
CA PRO A 161 7.72 -4.10 -7.84
C PRO A 161 7.01 -5.27 -7.16
N ASN A 162 5.84 -5.05 -6.59
CA ASN A 162 5.04 -6.09 -5.93
C ASN A 162 4.46 -7.14 -6.90
N GLU A 163 4.18 -6.76 -8.14
CA GLU A 163 3.77 -7.72 -9.17
C GLU A 163 4.97 -8.53 -9.65
N LEU A 164 6.13 -7.89 -9.79
CA LEU A 164 7.38 -8.59 -10.10
C LEU A 164 7.76 -9.58 -9.01
N ASP A 165 7.64 -9.21 -7.73
CA ASP A 165 7.89 -10.11 -6.60
C ASP A 165 6.94 -11.32 -6.63
N PHE A 166 5.66 -11.10 -6.95
CA PHE A 166 4.70 -12.19 -7.12
C PHE A 166 5.13 -13.14 -8.25
N PHE A 167 5.46 -12.61 -9.43
CA PHE A 167 5.90 -13.44 -10.55
C PHE A 167 7.23 -14.14 -10.27
N ARG A 168 8.15 -13.50 -9.56
CA ARG A 168 9.41 -14.10 -9.14
C ARG A 168 9.16 -15.32 -8.25
N VAL A 169 8.32 -15.19 -7.22
CA VAL A 169 7.95 -16.31 -6.34
C VAL A 169 7.24 -17.41 -7.13
N LEU A 170 6.32 -17.04 -8.01
CA LEU A 170 5.58 -18.01 -8.82
C LEU A 170 6.47 -18.75 -9.82
N SER A 171 7.52 -18.11 -10.36
CA SER A 171 8.46 -18.72 -11.33
C SER A 171 9.31 -19.85 -10.73
N GLU A 172 9.37 -19.99 -9.41
CA GLU A 172 9.99 -21.13 -8.76
C GLU A 172 9.18 -22.44 -8.94
N PHE A 173 7.90 -22.31 -9.31
CA PHE A 173 6.97 -23.46 -9.40
C PHE A 173 6.44 -23.70 -10.81
N ILE A 174 6.36 -22.68 -11.65
CA ILE A 174 5.83 -22.76 -13.01
C ILE A 174 6.68 -21.94 -14.00
N GLU A 175 6.60 -22.26 -15.28
CA GLU A 175 7.27 -21.48 -16.33
C GLU A 175 6.54 -20.14 -16.56
N ILE A 176 7.27 -19.02 -16.50
CA ILE A 176 6.72 -17.68 -16.77
C ILE A 176 7.52 -17.01 -17.89
N SER A 177 6.82 -16.56 -18.91
CA SER A 177 7.39 -15.82 -20.04
C SER A 177 6.78 -14.43 -20.11
N PHE A 178 7.62 -13.40 -20.27
CA PHE A 178 7.20 -12.01 -20.46
C PHE A 178 7.37 -11.59 -21.91
N TYR A 179 6.39 -10.85 -22.45
CA TYR A 179 6.35 -10.36 -23.81
C TYR A 179 5.99 -8.88 -23.86
#